data_baff0d045d43ba10c05a37a196181fe8
#
_entry.id   baff0d045d43ba10c05a37a196181fe8
#
_cell.length_a   1.000
_cell.length_b   1.000
_cell.length_c   1.000
_cell.angle_alpha   90.00
_cell.angle_beta   90.00
_cell.angle_gamma   90.00
#
_symmetry.space_group_name_H-M   'P 1'
#
loop_
_entity.id
_entity.type
_entity.pdbx_description
1 polymer ?
#
loop_
_entity_poly.entity_id
_entity_poly.type
_entity_poly.pdbx_seq_one_letter_code
_entity_poly.pdbx_strand_id
1 'polypeptide(L)'
;INKIVDPIPYVAKMVNITTSEGGADIETDDSLREAIREAPEGFSVAGPVGEYIRIAKRASTLIVDVSVTTPKPGQVLIVPLLNEGGVPGEEMLKIVETACNERSVRPLTDQVIVKAPDIVKFNVEVTYYINRADEAQSISIQSGVAKAVNDYVIWQKSKLGRDINPDELISLI
;
A
#
# COMPACT_ATOMS: atom_id res chain seq x y z
N ILE A 1 18.25 20.98 -8.10
CA ILE A 1 19.61 20.97 -8.69
C ILE A 1 20.12 22.40 -8.66
N ASN A 2 21.17 22.68 -7.87
CA ASN A 2 21.68 24.03 -7.67
C ASN A 2 23.06 24.28 -8.27
N LYS A 3 23.64 23.25 -8.91
CA LYS A 3 24.99 23.33 -9.49
C LYS A 3 25.08 22.49 -10.75
N ILE A 4 25.66 23.08 -11.79
CA ILE A 4 26.06 22.37 -13.02
C ILE A 4 27.38 21.67 -12.72
N VAL A 5 27.44 20.36 -12.85
CA VAL A 5 28.67 19.56 -12.60
C VAL A 5 29.61 19.68 -13.80
N ASP A 6 29.08 19.55 -15.01
CA ASP A 6 29.82 19.74 -16.25
C ASP A 6 29.43 21.09 -16.89
N PRO A 7 30.42 21.98 -17.16
CA PRO A 7 30.13 23.29 -17.72
C PRO A 7 29.58 23.17 -19.15
N ILE A 8 28.40 23.72 -19.35
CA ILE A 8 27.77 23.81 -20.68
C ILE A 8 28.15 25.16 -21.28
N PRO A 9 28.72 25.23 -22.52
CA PRO A 9 29.06 26.49 -23.14
C PRO A 9 27.88 27.45 -23.18
N TYR A 10 28.12 28.72 -22.82
CA TYR A 10 27.14 29.81 -22.81
C TYR A 10 26.04 29.70 -21.71
N VAL A 11 26.07 28.71 -20.81
CA VAL A 11 25.16 28.61 -19.67
C VAL A 11 25.86 29.07 -18.39
N ALA A 12 25.53 30.26 -17.89
CA ALA A 12 26.13 30.81 -16.68
C ALA A 12 25.47 30.29 -15.38
N LYS A 13 24.19 29.98 -15.41
CA LYS A 13 23.45 29.52 -14.22
C LYS A 13 22.22 28.69 -14.64
N MET A 14 21.95 27.63 -13.88
CA MET A 14 20.74 26.84 -14.01
C MET A 14 20.08 26.74 -12.62
N VAL A 15 18.79 27.01 -12.54
CA VAL A 15 18.01 26.92 -11.29
C VAL A 15 16.69 26.21 -11.57
N ASN A 16 16.23 25.43 -10.61
CA ASN A 16 14.87 24.90 -10.65
C ASN A 16 13.87 26.00 -10.33
N ILE A 17 12.87 26.19 -11.15
CA ILE A 17 11.80 27.16 -10.95
C ILE A 17 10.72 26.59 -10.03
N THR A 18 10.56 25.27 -10.01
CA THR A 18 9.58 24.55 -9.18
C THR A 18 10.27 23.67 -8.16
N THR A 19 9.63 23.45 -7.04
CA THR A 19 10.06 22.44 -6.06
C THR A 19 9.90 21.05 -6.69
N SER A 20 10.87 20.16 -6.46
CA SER A 20 10.72 18.76 -6.86
C SER A 20 9.68 18.13 -5.96
N GLU A 21 8.61 17.61 -6.54
CA GLU A 21 7.55 16.87 -5.86
C GLU A 21 7.50 15.44 -6.36
N GLY A 22 6.89 14.53 -5.59
CA GLY A 22 6.70 13.13 -6.01
C GLY A 22 7.93 12.23 -5.81
N GLY A 23 8.92 12.66 -5.04
CA GLY A 23 9.96 11.77 -4.55
C GLY A 23 9.39 10.82 -3.50
N ALA A 24 9.77 9.53 -3.55
CA ALA A 24 9.52 8.58 -2.48
C ALA A 24 10.81 8.33 -1.69
N ASP A 25 10.66 7.91 -0.44
CA ASP A 25 11.78 7.39 0.35
C ASP A 25 12.37 6.14 -0.30
N ILE A 26 13.57 5.74 0.16
CA ILE A 26 14.22 4.53 -0.32
C ILE A 26 13.30 3.34 -0.06
N GLU A 27 13.05 2.56 -1.11
CA GLU A 27 12.26 1.34 -1.03
C GLU A 27 12.88 0.37 0.00
N THR A 28 12.04 -0.26 0.82
CA THR A 28 12.48 -1.24 1.80
C THR A 28 12.87 -2.55 1.11
N ASP A 29 13.77 -3.33 1.74
CA ASP A 29 14.17 -4.65 1.25
C ASP A 29 12.99 -5.60 1.04
N ASP A 30 11.96 -5.52 1.88
CA ASP A 30 10.78 -6.38 1.78
C ASP A 30 9.90 -5.96 0.60
N SER A 31 9.71 -4.65 0.38
CA SER A 31 9.03 -4.13 -0.81
C SER A 31 9.77 -4.52 -2.09
N LEU A 32 11.11 -4.40 -2.10
CA LEU A 32 11.93 -4.82 -3.25
C LEU A 32 11.83 -6.32 -3.53
N ARG A 33 11.84 -7.16 -2.48
CA ARG A 33 11.66 -8.62 -2.64
C ARG A 33 10.29 -8.97 -3.22
N GLU A 34 9.24 -8.26 -2.79
CA GLU A 34 7.89 -8.44 -3.31
C GLU A 34 7.83 -8.00 -4.78
N ALA A 35 8.40 -6.85 -5.13
CA ALA A 35 8.48 -6.36 -6.49
C ALA A 35 9.24 -7.31 -7.42
N ILE A 36 10.34 -7.93 -6.96
CA ILE A 36 11.09 -8.95 -7.70
C ILE A 36 10.24 -10.22 -7.91
N ARG A 37 9.45 -10.62 -6.93
CA ARG A 37 8.56 -11.79 -7.04
C ARG A 37 7.43 -11.54 -8.03
N GLU A 38 6.91 -10.33 -8.08
CA GLU A 38 5.84 -9.93 -8.99
C GLU A 38 6.34 -9.61 -10.43
N ALA A 39 7.65 -9.34 -10.60
CA ALA A 39 8.21 -8.96 -11.89
C ALA A 39 7.95 -9.95 -13.05
N PRO A 40 7.95 -11.29 -12.85
CA PRO A 40 7.62 -12.24 -13.92
C PRO A 40 6.19 -12.09 -14.46
N GLU A 41 5.24 -11.67 -13.62
CA GLU A 41 3.85 -11.43 -14.01
C GLU A 41 3.74 -10.29 -15.05
N GLY A 42 4.69 -9.34 -15.02
CA GLY A 42 4.75 -8.20 -15.94
C GLY A 42 5.16 -8.54 -17.38
N PHE A 43 5.58 -9.78 -17.67
CA PHE A 43 5.91 -10.21 -19.03
C PHE A 43 4.68 -10.71 -19.81
N SER A 44 3.54 -10.90 -19.16
CA SER A 44 2.32 -11.34 -19.81
C SER A 44 1.43 -10.16 -20.17
N VAL A 45 1.34 -9.85 -21.46
CA VAL A 45 0.42 -8.82 -22.01
C VAL A 45 -1.04 -9.28 -22.15
N ALA A 46 -1.38 -10.45 -21.61
CA ALA A 46 -2.72 -11.02 -21.76
C ALA A 46 -3.70 -10.63 -20.63
N GLY A 47 -3.40 -9.60 -19.83
CA GLY A 47 -4.25 -9.13 -18.73
C GLY A 47 -4.35 -10.06 -17.51
N PRO A 48 -3.25 -10.70 -17.05
CA PRO A 48 -3.31 -11.48 -15.83
C PRO A 48 -3.57 -10.56 -14.63
N VAL A 49 -4.20 -11.10 -13.59
CA VAL A 49 -4.50 -10.40 -12.34
C VAL A 49 -3.25 -9.72 -11.77
N GLY A 50 -2.09 -10.43 -11.80
CA GLY A 50 -0.81 -9.91 -11.32
C GLY A 50 -0.35 -8.64 -12.03
N GLU A 51 -0.60 -8.50 -13.33
CA GLU A 51 -0.22 -7.29 -14.07
C GLU A 51 -1.03 -6.08 -13.59
N TYR A 52 -2.34 -6.21 -13.39
CA TYR A 52 -3.16 -5.13 -12.86
C TYR A 52 -2.74 -4.74 -11.43
N ILE A 53 -2.40 -5.72 -10.57
CA ILE A 53 -1.86 -5.47 -9.22
C ILE A 53 -0.56 -4.67 -9.32
N ARG A 54 0.38 -5.09 -10.17
CA ARG A 54 1.67 -4.44 -10.35
C ARG A 54 1.52 -2.99 -10.83
N ILE A 55 0.64 -2.74 -11.82
CA ILE A 55 0.41 -1.40 -12.36
C ILE A 55 -0.25 -0.51 -11.30
N ALA A 56 -1.26 -1.00 -10.61
CA ALA A 56 -1.93 -0.24 -9.56
C ALA A 56 -0.97 0.12 -8.41
N LYS A 57 -0.11 -0.80 -7.96
CA LYS A 57 0.93 -0.52 -6.96
C LYS A 57 1.96 0.51 -7.44
N ARG A 58 2.33 0.47 -8.73
CA ARG A 58 3.26 1.46 -9.31
C ARG A 58 2.65 2.83 -9.55
N ALA A 59 1.33 2.94 -9.63
CA ALA A 59 0.64 4.21 -9.83
C ALA A 59 0.87 5.18 -8.66
N SER A 60 1.08 4.65 -7.44
CA SER A 60 1.44 5.46 -6.27
C SER A 60 2.16 4.60 -5.21
N THR A 61 3.20 5.16 -4.61
CA THR A 61 3.94 4.55 -3.49
C THR A 61 3.12 4.43 -2.20
N LEU A 62 1.98 5.11 -2.14
CA LEU A 62 1.06 5.02 -0.99
C LEU A 62 0.19 3.75 -1.04
N ILE A 63 0.13 3.06 -2.18
CA ILE A 63 -0.68 1.84 -2.34
C ILE A 63 0.13 0.64 -1.87
N VAL A 64 -0.35 -0.03 -0.83
CA VAL A 64 0.32 -1.20 -0.23
C VAL A 64 -0.29 -2.51 -0.66
N ASP A 65 -1.61 -2.53 -0.91
CA ASP A 65 -2.30 -3.74 -1.34
C ASP A 65 -3.34 -3.42 -2.41
N VAL A 66 -3.60 -4.38 -3.29
CA VAL A 66 -4.55 -4.23 -4.40
C VAL A 66 -5.30 -5.53 -4.58
N SER A 67 -6.62 -5.48 -4.53
CA SER A 67 -7.48 -6.60 -4.91
C SER A 67 -7.96 -6.40 -6.35
N VAL A 68 -7.84 -7.46 -7.16
CA VAL A 68 -8.34 -7.49 -8.54
C VAL A 68 -9.31 -8.64 -8.68
N THR A 69 -10.54 -8.35 -9.09
CA THR A 69 -11.61 -9.35 -9.27
C THR A 69 -12.35 -9.12 -10.58
N THR A 70 -13.05 -10.16 -11.05
CA THR A 70 -13.86 -10.11 -12.27
C THR A 70 -15.34 -10.33 -11.91
N PRO A 71 -16.06 -9.26 -11.52
CA PRO A 71 -17.46 -9.39 -11.09
C PRO A 71 -18.39 -9.82 -12.21
N LYS A 72 -18.05 -9.50 -13.46
CA LYS A 72 -18.77 -9.92 -14.67
C LYS A 72 -17.76 -10.18 -15.79
N PRO A 73 -18.10 -11.03 -16.77
CA PRO A 73 -17.26 -11.23 -17.95
C PRO A 73 -16.90 -9.90 -18.61
N GLY A 74 -15.61 -9.69 -18.89
CA GLY A 74 -15.10 -8.46 -19.48
C GLY A 74 -14.99 -7.26 -18.53
N GLN A 75 -15.30 -7.41 -17.23
CA GLN A 75 -15.10 -6.38 -16.23
C GLN A 75 -13.97 -6.76 -15.28
N VAL A 76 -13.06 -5.84 -15.05
CA VAL A 76 -11.97 -5.95 -14.07
C VAL A 76 -12.20 -4.90 -12.99
N LEU A 77 -12.49 -5.34 -11.78
CA LEU A 77 -12.64 -4.49 -10.61
C LEU A 77 -11.33 -4.45 -9.83
N ILE A 78 -10.78 -3.27 -9.68
CA ILE A 78 -9.53 -3.00 -8.96
C ILE A 78 -9.87 -2.20 -7.70
N VAL A 79 -9.40 -2.70 -6.55
CA VAL A 79 -9.62 -2.07 -5.25
C VAL A 79 -8.26 -1.82 -4.60
N PRO A 80 -7.72 -0.60 -4.63
CA PRO A 80 -6.46 -0.25 -3.98
C PRO A 80 -6.64 0.06 -2.50
N LEU A 81 -5.65 -0.30 -1.68
CA LEU A 81 -5.55 0.00 -0.26
C LEU A 81 -4.30 0.84 0.00
N LEU A 82 -4.44 1.91 0.78
CA LEU A 82 -3.32 2.76 1.17
C LEU A 82 -2.66 2.27 2.47
N ASN A 83 -1.48 2.81 2.76
CA ASN A 83 -0.75 2.58 4.01
C ASN A 83 -1.66 2.69 5.23
N GLU A 84 -1.42 1.88 6.25
CA GLU A 84 -2.14 1.85 7.52
C GLU A 84 -3.66 1.61 7.38
N GLY A 85 -4.08 0.98 6.28
CA GLY A 85 -5.50 0.74 5.99
C GLY A 85 -6.26 2.00 5.55
N GLY A 86 -5.54 2.98 5.01
CA GLY A 86 -6.13 4.19 4.45
C GLY A 86 -7.02 3.90 3.24
N VAL A 87 -8.15 4.59 3.16
CA VAL A 87 -9.07 4.50 2.02
C VAL A 87 -8.69 5.55 0.98
N PRO A 88 -8.44 5.16 -0.28
CA PRO A 88 -8.10 6.11 -1.34
C PRO A 88 -9.25 7.06 -1.64
N GLY A 89 -8.93 8.35 -1.74
CA GLY A 89 -9.86 9.37 -2.23
C GLY A 89 -10.05 9.32 -3.75
N GLU A 90 -10.98 10.12 -4.27
CA GLU A 90 -11.33 10.14 -5.70
C GLU A 90 -10.12 10.43 -6.61
N GLU A 91 -9.22 11.30 -6.18
CA GLU A 91 -8.02 11.65 -6.94
C GLU A 91 -7.08 10.44 -7.10
N MET A 92 -6.84 9.70 -6.01
CA MET A 92 -6.03 8.49 -6.04
C MET A 92 -6.68 7.40 -6.90
N LEU A 93 -8.00 7.23 -6.81
CA LEU A 93 -8.73 6.28 -7.66
C LEU A 93 -8.58 6.61 -9.15
N LYS A 94 -8.63 7.90 -9.53
CA LYS A 94 -8.40 8.35 -10.91
C LYS A 94 -6.97 8.09 -11.40
N ILE A 95 -5.97 8.26 -10.53
CA ILE A 95 -4.57 7.94 -10.86
C ILE A 95 -4.44 6.45 -11.22
N VAL A 96 -4.99 5.57 -10.38
CA VAL A 96 -4.97 4.12 -10.62
C VAL A 96 -5.78 3.77 -11.87
N GLU A 97 -6.96 4.35 -12.06
CA GLU A 97 -7.80 4.12 -13.23
C GLU A 97 -7.08 4.52 -14.52
N THR A 98 -6.42 5.67 -14.53
CA THR A 98 -5.66 6.14 -15.70
C THR A 98 -4.51 5.18 -16.03
N ALA A 99 -3.73 4.77 -15.00
CA ALA A 99 -2.62 3.83 -15.17
C ALA A 99 -3.08 2.46 -15.70
N CYS A 100 -4.19 1.93 -15.19
CA CYS A 100 -4.71 0.63 -15.60
C CYS A 100 -5.47 0.66 -16.94
N ASN A 101 -5.90 1.84 -17.40
CA ASN A 101 -6.58 2.02 -18.70
C ASN A 101 -5.63 2.37 -19.86
N GLU A 102 -4.32 2.46 -19.63
CA GLU A 102 -3.36 2.69 -20.72
C GLU A 102 -3.48 1.61 -21.81
N ARG A 103 -3.46 2.04 -23.08
CA ARG A 103 -3.60 1.13 -24.23
C ARG A 103 -2.51 0.07 -24.32
N SER A 104 -1.35 0.33 -23.79
CA SER A 104 -0.21 -0.59 -23.75
C SER A 104 -0.40 -1.72 -22.74
N VAL A 105 -1.34 -1.58 -21.81
CA VAL A 105 -1.53 -2.43 -20.64
C VAL A 105 -2.86 -3.19 -20.72
N ARG A 106 -3.93 -2.47 -21.05
CA ARG A 106 -5.29 -3.02 -20.99
C ARG A 106 -5.63 -3.82 -22.25
N PRO A 107 -6.06 -5.09 -22.13
CA PRO A 107 -6.72 -5.81 -23.23
C PRO A 107 -7.94 -5.04 -23.72
N LEU A 108 -8.20 -5.08 -25.04
CA LEU A 108 -9.32 -4.37 -25.67
C LEU A 108 -10.71 -4.78 -25.13
N THR A 109 -10.79 -6.00 -24.58
CA THR A 109 -12.03 -6.59 -24.05
C THR A 109 -12.33 -6.19 -22.63
N ASP A 110 -11.36 -5.64 -21.88
CA ASP A 110 -11.47 -5.40 -20.45
C ASP A 110 -12.04 -4.01 -20.16
N GLN A 111 -13.11 -3.97 -19.39
CA GLN A 111 -13.63 -2.76 -18.77
C GLN A 111 -13.07 -2.65 -17.37
N VAL A 112 -12.09 -1.75 -17.17
CA VAL A 112 -11.48 -1.51 -15.86
C VAL A 112 -12.38 -0.58 -15.04
N ILE A 113 -12.65 -0.99 -13.80
CA ILE A 113 -13.43 -0.22 -12.81
C ILE A 113 -12.57 -0.14 -11.55
N VAL A 114 -12.32 1.06 -11.05
CA VAL A 114 -11.56 1.26 -9.80
C VAL A 114 -12.51 1.76 -8.73
N LYS A 115 -12.50 1.13 -7.56
CA LYS A 115 -13.33 1.51 -6.41
C LYS A 115 -12.53 1.53 -5.12
N ALA A 116 -12.97 2.35 -4.18
CA ALA A 116 -12.48 2.30 -2.81
C ALA A 116 -12.92 0.99 -2.11
N PRO A 117 -12.13 0.47 -1.16
CA PRO A 117 -12.50 -0.69 -0.37
C PRO A 117 -13.70 -0.38 0.55
N ASP A 118 -14.52 -1.40 0.80
CA ASP A 118 -15.57 -1.34 1.80
C ASP A 118 -14.95 -1.44 3.20
N ILE A 119 -15.35 -0.54 4.10
CA ILE A 119 -14.84 -0.49 5.45
C ILE A 119 -15.68 -1.38 6.36
N VAL A 120 -15.06 -2.42 6.92
CA VAL A 120 -15.64 -3.23 8.00
C VAL A 120 -15.09 -2.74 9.34
N LYS A 121 -15.96 -2.18 10.18
CA LYS A 121 -15.58 -1.74 11.52
C LYS A 121 -15.53 -2.93 12.48
N PHE A 122 -14.48 -2.99 13.28
CA PHE A 122 -14.33 -3.97 14.36
C PHE A 122 -13.84 -3.28 15.63
N ASN A 123 -14.17 -3.86 16.77
CA ASN A 123 -13.68 -3.42 18.08
C ASN A 123 -12.73 -4.47 18.62
N VAL A 124 -11.69 -3.99 19.32
CA VAL A 124 -10.74 -4.85 20.04
C VAL A 124 -10.92 -4.59 21.53
N GLU A 125 -11.27 -5.62 22.26
CA GLU A 125 -11.37 -5.59 23.72
C GLU A 125 -10.43 -6.64 24.29
N VAL A 126 -9.51 -6.22 25.15
CA VAL A 126 -8.49 -7.08 25.75
C VAL A 126 -8.57 -6.97 27.25
N THR A 127 -8.73 -8.11 27.92
CA THR A 127 -8.63 -8.22 29.38
C THR A 127 -7.37 -9.00 29.71
N TYR A 128 -6.49 -8.41 30.50
CA TYR A 128 -5.26 -9.05 30.95
C TYR A 128 -5.02 -8.83 32.45
N TYR A 129 -4.23 -9.69 33.05
CA TYR A 129 -3.92 -9.65 34.46
C TYR A 129 -2.41 -9.52 34.64
N ILE A 130 -1.99 -8.60 35.53
CA ILE A 130 -0.59 -8.42 35.90
C ILE A 130 -0.34 -9.24 37.16
N ASN A 131 0.72 -10.05 37.11
CA ASN A 131 1.12 -10.81 38.30
C ASN A 131 1.57 -9.83 39.42
N ARG A 132 1.27 -10.17 40.67
CA ARG A 132 1.63 -9.39 41.86
C ARG A 132 3.15 -9.17 41.99
N ALA A 133 3.96 -10.09 41.50
CA ALA A 133 5.41 -9.98 41.48
C ALA A 133 5.89 -8.85 40.51
N ASP A 134 5.09 -8.53 39.51
CA ASP A 134 5.44 -7.56 38.44
C ASP A 134 4.72 -6.21 38.62
N GLU A 135 4.07 -5.99 39.76
CA GLU A 135 3.29 -4.78 40.04
C GLU A 135 4.14 -3.49 39.92
N ALA A 136 5.41 -3.56 40.27
CA ALA A 136 6.35 -2.44 40.11
C ALA A 136 6.57 -2.04 38.63
N GLN A 137 6.33 -2.94 37.68
CA GLN A 137 6.47 -2.73 36.25
C GLN A 137 5.12 -2.51 35.56
N SER A 138 4.03 -2.35 36.29
CA SER A 138 2.66 -2.27 35.75
C SER A 138 2.49 -1.21 34.66
N ILE A 139 3.10 -0.03 34.82
CA ILE A 139 3.03 1.06 33.81
C ILE A 139 3.71 0.64 32.52
N SER A 140 4.86 -0.01 32.60
CA SER A 140 5.58 -0.50 31.41
C SER A 140 4.79 -1.59 30.70
N ILE A 141 4.22 -2.54 31.45
CA ILE A 141 3.38 -3.61 30.92
C ILE A 141 2.13 -3.03 30.24
N GLN A 142 1.44 -2.08 30.86
CA GLN A 142 0.29 -1.41 30.28
C GLN A 142 0.63 -0.70 28.96
N SER A 143 1.76 0.00 28.93
CA SER A 143 2.26 0.65 27.71
C SER A 143 2.58 -0.37 26.60
N GLY A 144 3.20 -1.50 26.99
CA GLY A 144 3.49 -2.61 26.07
C GLY A 144 2.23 -3.20 25.45
N VAL A 145 1.22 -3.50 26.28
CA VAL A 145 -0.07 -4.03 25.81
C VAL A 145 -0.78 -3.03 24.89
N ALA A 146 -0.81 -1.74 25.26
CA ALA A 146 -1.43 -0.72 24.43
C ALA A 146 -0.74 -0.61 23.05
N LYS A 147 0.59 -0.72 23.02
CA LYS A 147 1.36 -0.76 21.78
C LYS A 147 1.02 -2.01 20.96
N ALA A 148 1.02 -3.20 21.57
CA ALA A 148 0.69 -4.45 20.89
C ALA A 148 -0.72 -4.43 20.27
N VAL A 149 -1.71 -3.87 20.96
CA VAL A 149 -3.06 -3.67 20.41
C VAL A 149 -3.05 -2.73 19.21
N ASN A 150 -2.30 -1.63 19.28
CA ASN A 150 -2.20 -0.70 18.15
C ASN A 150 -1.49 -1.35 16.95
N ASP A 151 -0.40 -2.05 17.18
CA ASP A 151 0.35 -2.76 16.14
C ASP A 151 -0.53 -3.83 15.47
N TYR A 152 -1.34 -4.56 16.26
CA TYR A 152 -2.33 -5.48 15.74
C TYR A 152 -3.38 -4.80 14.84
N VAL A 153 -3.92 -3.66 15.26
CA VAL A 153 -4.91 -2.91 14.46
C VAL A 153 -4.32 -2.46 13.14
N ILE A 154 -3.08 -1.97 13.13
CA ILE A 154 -2.37 -1.58 11.90
C ILE A 154 -2.16 -2.81 11.01
N TRP A 155 -1.66 -3.91 11.58
CA TRP A 155 -1.47 -5.17 10.85
C TRP A 155 -2.78 -5.69 10.26
N GLN A 156 -3.87 -5.71 11.02
CA GLN A 156 -5.18 -6.18 10.56
C GLN A 156 -5.69 -5.38 9.37
N LYS A 157 -5.46 -4.06 9.37
CA LYS A 157 -5.87 -3.14 8.30
C LYS A 157 -4.94 -3.11 7.10
N SER A 158 -3.75 -3.68 7.17
CA SER A 158 -2.72 -3.54 6.14
C SER A 158 -2.96 -4.40 4.89
N LYS A 159 -4.00 -5.25 4.87
CA LYS A 159 -4.30 -6.13 3.74
C LYS A 159 -5.79 -6.27 3.51
N LEU A 160 -6.19 -6.24 2.24
CA LEU A 160 -7.58 -6.45 1.82
C LEU A 160 -8.03 -7.90 2.03
N GLY A 161 -9.27 -8.07 2.47
CA GLY A 161 -9.89 -9.38 2.64
C GLY A 161 -9.26 -10.25 3.74
N ARG A 162 -8.48 -9.65 4.65
CA ARG A 162 -7.91 -10.39 5.78
C ARG A 162 -9.00 -10.68 6.80
N ASP A 163 -9.15 -11.93 7.16
CA ASP A 163 -10.01 -12.36 8.27
C ASP A 163 -9.48 -11.83 9.60
N ILE A 164 -10.39 -11.51 10.53
CA ILE A 164 -9.99 -11.07 11.88
C ILE A 164 -9.37 -12.26 12.59
N ASN A 165 -8.08 -12.15 12.92
CA ASN A 165 -7.31 -13.22 13.56
C ASN A 165 -6.92 -12.79 14.99
N PRO A 166 -7.64 -13.28 16.03
CA PRO A 166 -7.29 -12.99 17.42
C PRO A 166 -5.96 -13.59 17.88
N ASP A 167 -5.52 -14.70 17.27
CA ASP A 167 -4.27 -15.38 17.67
C ASP A 167 -3.05 -14.52 17.38
N GLU A 168 -3.09 -13.67 16.36
CA GLU A 168 -2.04 -12.70 16.07
C GLU A 168 -1.90 -11.71 17.22
N LEU A 169 -3.02 -11.20 17.78
CA LEU A 169 -2.99 -10.31 18.93
C LEU A 169 -2.38 -10.98 20.16
N ILE A 170 -2.73 -12.25 20.40
CA ILE A 170 -2.18 -13.02 21.52
C ILE A 170 -0.67 -13.19 21.37
N SER A 171 -0.17 -13.33 20.16
CA SER A 171 1.27 -13.48 19.91
C SER A 171 2.06 -12.18 20.08
N LEU A 172 1.39 -11.01 20.02
CA LEU A 172 2.00 -9.69 20.18
C LEU A 172 2.05 -9.21 21.64
N ILE A 173 1.22 -9.79 22.53
CA ILE A 173 1.14 -9.48 23.96
C ILE A 173 2.06 -10.39 24.77
#